data_6cdb2ebf383f569df5311161551792bb
#
_entry.id   6cdb2ebf383f569df5311161551792bb
#
_cell.length_a   1.000
_cell.length_b   1.000
_cell.length_c   1.000
_cell.angle_alpha   90.00
_cell.angle_beta   90.00
_cell.angle_gamma   90.00
#
_symmetry.space_group_name_H-M   'P 1'
#
loop_
_entity.id
_entity.type
_entity.pdbx_description
1 polymer ?
#
loop_
_entity_poly.entity_id
_entity_poly.type
_entity_poly.pdbx_seq_one_letter_code
_entity_poly.pdbx_strand_id
1 'polypeptide(L)'
;MVFNSIFFIFCFLPVFMLIYYLVPGKLRNLLLFLGSLIFYAWGEPVYVILMLFSSIFNYYMGTELERLYYDDRKQKINLIFSIIINLAVLVFFKYYGFLLNTIGGIIGIHIPHPELSLPIGLSFYTFRNLSYLFDIYLSKVSAQRNFLTFSVYSTMFPYTSAGPIVRYTDIETQLKQRIINISKFGIGAELFVKGLAKKVLLADNLSVLYSSICGHPQMSVFTSWLGILAYTMQLYFDFSGYSDMAIGLGKMLGFDFNKNFDYPYISTSVSEFWRRWHISLGSWFRDYIYIPLGGNRVSTLKHIRNILVVWALTGLWHGASWNFVLWGVYYGLFLLLEKFVLQKYLKKIPSWLCTVYTMLVVMIGWVFFSQTDFGALGHYLGTMFGIGASGFIDKTALYYLKTGFILLLISILMCRPAPYQYFKRLVRRRPVAAVIINLILFALSIAYMVYNSYTPFLYAKF
;
A
#
# COMPACT_ATOMS: atom_id res chain seq x y z
N MET A 1 14.71 8.37 -3.48
CA MET A 1 14.13 9.61 -2.89
C MET A 1 12.78 9.28 -2.24
N VAL A 2 12.29 10.07 -1.29
CA VAL A 2 10.98 9.84 -0.66
C VAL A 2 10.15 11.12 -0.63
N PHE A 3 8.81 11.03 -0.70
CA PHE A 3 7.93 12.20 -0.84
C PHE A 3 7.91 13.11 0.39
N ASN A 4 8.12 12.56 1.59
CA ASN A 4 8.21 13.29 2.84
C ASN A 4 9.65 13.70 3.19
N SER A 5 10.49 14.04 2.21
CA SER A 5 11.80 14.62 2.44
C SER A 5 11.85 16.10 2.03
N ILE A 6 12.58 16.90 2.78
CA ILE A 6 12.81 18.33 2.49
C ILE A 6 13.38 18.51 1.08
N PHE A 7 14.36 17.66 0.70
CA PHE A 7 14.97 17.71 -0.61
C PHE A 7 13.95 17.44 -1.74
N PHE A 8 13.06 16.45 -1.55
CA PHE A 8 12.01 16.18 -2.54
C PHE A 8 11.07 17.38 -2.72
N ILE A 9 10.59 17.94 -1.61
CA ILE A 9 9.56 19.00 -1.60
C ILE A 9 10.11 20.33 -2.12
N PHE A 10 11.33 20.71 -1.76
CA PHE A 10 11.87 22.03 -2.06
C PHE A 10 12.88 22.07 -3.21
N CYS A 11 13.45 20.92 -3.60
CA CYS A 11 14.43 20.87 -4.69
C CYS A 11 13.89 20.07 -5.87
N PHE A 12 13.69 18.77 -5.71
CA PHE A 12 13.33 17.90 -6.83
C PHE A 12 11.95 18.28 -7.44
N LEU A 13 10.91 18.33 -6.62
CA LEU A 13 9.54 18.53 -7.10
C LEU A 13 9.34 19.86 -7.81
N PRO A 14 9.76 21.03 -7.26
CA PRO A 14 9.60 22.32 -7.91
C PRO A 14 10.36 22.40 -9.23
N VAL A 15 11.63 21.96 -9.26
CA VAL A 15 12.46 21.99 -10.48
C VAL A 15 11.87 21.06 -11.54
N PHE A 16 11.48 19.84 -11.15
CA PHE A 16 10.86 18.89 -12.06
C PHE A 16 9.54 19.43 -12.64
N MET A 17 8.67 19.99 -11.81
CA MET A 17 7.38 20.55 -12.25
C MET A 17 7.60 21.75 -13.16
N LEU A 18 8.52 22.66 -12.83
CA LEU A 18 8.84 23.81 -13.69
C LEU A 18 9.24 23.33 -15.09
N ILE A 19 10.21 22.42 -15.18
CA ILE A 19 10.66 21.88 -16.47
C ILE A 19 9.51 21.17 -17.20
N TYR A 20 8.71 20.36 -16.45
CA TYR A 20 7.60 19.58 -17.02
C TYR A 20 6.51 20.45 -17.67
N TYR A 21 6.25 21.62 -17.10
CA TYR A 21 5.26 22.56 -17.64
C TYR A 21 5.83 23.44 -18.78
N LEU A 22 7.13 23.65 -18.81
CA LEU A 22 7.81 24.42 -19.87
C LEU A 22 8.08 23.60 -21.13
N VAL A 23 8.32 22.28 -21.02
CA VAL A 23 8.65 21.46 -22.19
C VAL A 23 7.42 21.20 -23.08
N PRO A 24 7.62 21.09 -24.41
CA PRO A 24 6.58 20.68 -25.34
C PRO A 24 5.95 19.33 -24.98
N GLY A 25 4.67 19.15 -25.27
CA GLY A 25 3.93 17.94 -24.92
C GLY A 25 4.59 16.63 -25.38
N LYS A 26 5.27 16.65 -26.53
CA LYS A 26 6.00 15.48 -27.07
C LYS A 26 7.18 15.04 -26.20
N LEU A 27 7.80 15.93 -25.43
CA LEU A 27 8.94 15.64 -24.56
C LEU A 27 8.54 15.28 -23.14
N ARG A 28 7.28 15.45 -22.75
CA ARG A 28 6.83 15.19 -21.37
C ARG A 28 7.01 13.75 -20.92
N ASN A 29 6.82 12.78 -21.81
CA ASN A 29 7.08 11.37 -21.49
C ASN A 29 8.58 11.10 -21.27
N LEU A 30 9.45 11.71 -22.08
CA LEU A 30 10.89 11.61 -21.88
C LEU A 30 11.31 12.19 -20.53
N LEU A 31 10.81 13.38 -20.21
CA LEU A 31 11.11 14.02 -18.91
C LEU A 31 10.57 13.21 -17.73
N LEU A 32 9.35 12.64 -17.84
CA LEU A 32 8.80 11.75 -16.82
C LEU A 32 9.66 10.51 -16.62
N PHE A 33 10.12 9.91 -17.70
CA PHE A 33 10.99 8.72 -17.62
C PHE A 33 12.33 9.06 -16.95
N LEU A 34 13.01 10.12 -17.42
CA LEU A 34 14.30 10.54 -16.84
C LEU A 34 14.15 10.99 -15.38
N GLY A 35 13.12 11.76 -15.05
CA GLY A 35 12.84 12.17 -13.68
C GLY A 35 12.51 10.98 -12.76
N SER A 36 11.84 9.95 -13.28
CA SER A 36 11.57 8.73 -12.53
C SER A 36 12.84 7.93 -12.27
N LEU A 37 13.75 7.85 -13.24
CA LEU A 37 15.06 7.21 -13.05
C LEU A 37 15.91 7.96 -12.03
N ILE A 38 15.96 9.30 -12.10
CA ILE A 38 16.69 10.12 -11.12
C ILE A 38 16.09 9.94 -9.71
N PHE A 39 14.76 9.99 -9.60
CA PHE A 39 14.06 9.78 -8.33
C PHE A 39 14.39 8.42 -7.71
N TYR A 40 14.39 7.35 -8.53
CA TYR A 40 14.69 5.99 -8.08
C TYR A 40 16.17 5.82 -7.75
N ALA A 41 17.07 6.24 -8.64
CA ALA A 41 18.53 6.11 -8.47
C ALA A 41 19.04 6.88 -7.24
N TRP A 42 18.36 7.95 -6.81
CA TRP A 42 18.72 8.68 -5.59
C TRP A 42 18.72 7.82 -4.32
N GLY A 43 17.81 6.84 -4.23
CA GLY A 43 17.75 5.92 -3.10
C GLY A 43 18.38 4.57 -3.40
N GLU A 44 18.36 4.15 -4.67
CA GLU A 44 18.71 2.81 -5.12
C GLU A 44 19.54 2.88 -6.41
N PRO A 45 20.79 3.39 -6.36
CA PRO A 45 21.56 3.66 -7.58
C PRO A 45 21.89 2.38 -8.37
N VAL A 46 22.12 1.25 -7.71
CA VAL A 46 22.42 -0.03 -8.37
C VAL A 46 21.16 -0.67 -8.96
N TYR A 47 20.05 -0.62 -8.22
CA TYR A 47 18.83 -1.31 -8.60
C TYR A 47 18.00 -0.58 -9.69
N VAL A 48 18.42 0.63 -10.10
CA VAL A 48 17.87 1.26 -11.31
C VAL A 48 18.08 0.41 -12.56
N ILE A 49 19.19 -0.35 -12.61
CA ILE A 49 19.49 -1.28 -13.71
C ILE A 49 18.46 -2.41 -13.75
N LEU A 50 18.08 -2.93 -12.57
CA LEU A 50 17.04 -3.97 -12.47
C LEU A 50 15.67 -3.44 -12.92
N MET A 51 15.32 -2.22 -12.56
CA MET A 51 14.07 -1.57 -13.00
C MET A 51 14.06 -1.36 -14.52
N LEU A 52 15.18 -0.95 -15.12
CA LEU A 52 15.32 -0.83 -16.57
C LEU A 52 15.23 -2.19 -17.27
N PHE A 53 15.93 -3.22 -16.75
CA PHE A 53 15.81 -4.58 -17.25
C PHE A 53 14.36 -5.07 -17.23
N SER A 54 13.67 -4.87 -16.10
CA SER A 54 12.25 -5.25 -15.97
C SER A 54 11.37 -4.52 -17.00
N SER A 55 11.63 -3.23 -17.25
CA SER A 55 10.88 -2.46 -18.25
C SER A 55 11.15 -2.96 -19.66
N ILE A 56 12.39 -3.19 -20.05
CA ILE A 56 12.77 -3.71 -21.37
C ILE A 56 12.17 -5.11 -21.59
N PHE A 57 12.34 -5.98 -20.61
CA PHE A 57 11.85 -7.36 -20.67
C PHE A 57 10.33 -7.41 -20.88
N ASN A 58 9.57 -6.70 -20.04
CA ASN A 58 8.10 -6.74 -20.12
C ASN A 58 7.53 -6.01 -21.34
N TYR A 59 8.23 -4.98 -21.86
CA TYR A 59 7.90 -4.37 -23.13
C TYR A 59 8.01 -5.38 -24.27
N TYR A 60 9.14 -6.08 -24.35
CA TYR A 60 9.38 -7.11 -25.38
C TYR A 60 8.37 -8.26 -25.26
N MET A 61 8.20 -8.81 -24.06
CA MET A 61 7.23 -9.90 -23.83
C MET A 61 5.78 -9.51 -24.18
N GLY A 62 5.38 -8.26 -23.89
CA GLY A 62 4.08 -7.76 -24.28
C GLY A 62 3.88 -7.71 -25.81
N THR A 63 4.90 -7.25 -26.55
CA THR A 63 4.84 -7.24 -28.02
C THR A 63 4.81 -8.65 -28.61
N GLU A 64 5.54 -9.60 -28.03
CA GLU A 64 5.52 -11.00 -28.43
C GLU A 64 4.17 -11.68 -28.12
N LEU A 65 3.56 -11.39 -26.98
CA LEU A 65 2.22 -11.90 -26.64
C LEU A 65 1.16 -11.49 -27.67
N GLU A 66 1.21 -10.23 -28.14
CA GLU A 66 0.30 -9.76 -29.17
C GLU A 66 0.62 -10.38 -30.55
N ARG A 67 1.92 -10.54 -30.88
CA ARG A 67 2.34 -11.20 -32.14
C ARG A 67 1.86 -12.63 -32.22
N LEU A 68 1.84 -13.34 -31.08
CA LEU A 68 1.43 -14.74 -30.97
C LEU A 68 -0.08 -14.92 -30.78
N TYR A 69 -0.89 -13.89 -30.94
CA TYR A 69 -2.33 -13.89 -30.67
C TYR A 69 -3.10 -15.03 -31.35
N TYR A 70 -2.70 -15.42 -32.55
CA TYR A 70 -3.35 -16.52 -33.32
C TYR A 70 -2.75 -17.91 -33.02
N ASP A 71 -1.77 -18.04 -32.13
CA ASP A 71 -1.17 -19.31 -31.69
C ASP A 71 -1.31 -19.44 -30.18
N ASP A 72 -2.48 -19.91 -29.72
CA ASP A 72 -2.84 -20.04 -28.30
C ASP A 72 -1.76 -20.75 -27.48
N ARG A 73 -1.14 -21.81 -28.06
CA ARG A 73 -0.13 -22.59 -27.34
C ARG A 73 1.15 -21.78 -27.11
N LYS A 74 1.65 -21.13 -28.15
CA LYS A 74 2.86 -20.30 -28.03
C LYS A 74 2.59 -19.06 -27.20
N GLN A 75 1.44 -18.42 -27.34
CA GLN A 75 1.04 -17.29 -26.53
C GLN A 75 1.00 -17.64 -25.04
N LYS A 76 0.40 -18.78 -24.67
CA LYS A 76 0.37 -19.28 -23.29
C LYS A 76 1.76 -19.61 -22.75
N ILE A 77 2.62 -20.24 -23.56
CA ILE A 77 4.03 -20.53 -23.17
C ILE A 77 4.79 -19.23 -22.91
N ASN A 78 4.65 -18.24 -23.78
CA ASN A 78 5.25 -16.92 -23.63
C ASN A 78 4.78 -16.22 -22.35
N LEU A 79 3.48 -16.26 -22.05
CA LEU A 79 2.92 -15.70 -20.82
C LEU A 79 3.51 -16.40 -19.58
N ILE A 80 3.53 -17.74 -19.55
CA ILE A 80 4.08 -18.51 -18.43
C ILE A 80 5.58 -18.18 -18.23
N PHE A 81 6.36 -18.16 -19.31
CA PHE A 81 7.77 -17.76 -19.26
C PHE A 81 7.94 -16.35 -18.67
N SER A 82 7.13 -15.40 -19.12
CA SER A 82 7.16 -14.03 -18.62
C SER A 82 6.82 -13.94 -17.13
N ILE A 83 5.82 -14.72 -16.67
CA ILE A 83 5.47 -14.80 -15.24
C ILE A 83 6.61 -15.37 -14.43
N ILE A 84 7.22 -16.47 -14.90
CA ILE A 84 8.34 -17.13 -14.21
C ILE A 84 9.50 -16.16 -14.03
N ILE A 85 9.93 -15.44 -15.07
CA ILE A 85 11.04 -14.48 -14.97
C ILE A 85 10.73 -13.34 -13.99
N ASN A 86 9.52 -12.72 -14.09
CA ASN A 86 9.14 -11.66 -13.17
C ASN A 86 9.08 -12.15 -11.72
N LEU A 87 8.54 -13.34 -11.48
CA LEU A 87 8.46 -13.92 -10.14
C LEU A 87 9.82 -14.43 -9.65
N ALA A 88 10.68 -14.95 -10.51
CA ALA A 88 12.03 -15.39 -10.13
C ALA A 88 12.85 -14.22 -9.57
N VAL A 89 12.80 -13.05 -10.23
CA VAL A 89 13.46 -11.83 -9.73
C VAL A 89 12.89 -11.43 -8.36
N LEU A 90 11.54 -11.43 -8.21
CA LEU A 90 10.90 -11.11 -6.94
C LEU A 90 11.26 -12.12 -5.84
N VAL A 91 11.24 -13.42 -6.14
CA VAL A 91 11.60 -14.51 -5.20
C VAL A 91 13.06 -14.40 -4.79
N PHE A 92 13.95 -14.12 -5.71
CA PHE A 92 15.37 -13.98 -5.42
C PHE A 92 15.65 -12.86 -4.41
N PHE A 93 15.11 -11.66 -4.63
CA PHE A 93 15.38 -10.55 -3.72
C PHE A 93 14.56 -10.58 -2.44
N LYS A 94 13.32 -11.05 -2.48
CA LYS A 94 12.40 -10.95 -1.34
C LYS A 94 12.36 -12.23 -0.49
N TYR A 95 12.44 -13.42 -1.10
CA TYR A 95 12.16 -14.67 -0.40
C TYR A 95 13.38 -15.59 -0.23
N TYR A 96 14.51 -15.27 -0.85
CA TYR A 96 15.71 -16.10 -0.82
C TYR A 96 16.13 -16.47 0.62
N GLY A 97 16.37 -15.46 1.47
CA GLY A 97 16.73 -15.69 2.87
C GLY A 97 15.64 -16.43 3.66
N PHE A 98 14.38 -16.07 3.47
CA PHE A 98 13.25 -16.74 4.12
C PHE A 98 13.17 -18.23 3.77
N LEU A 99 13.36 -18.58 2.49
CA LEU A 99 13.34 -19.97 2.04
C LEU A 99 14.50 -20.76 2.65
N LEU A 100 15.73 -20.22 2.62
CA LEU A 100 16.89 -20.87 3.20
C LEU A 100 16.78 -21.05 4.72
N ASN A 101 16.30 -20.03 5.44
CA ASN A 101 16.07 -20.11 6.87
C ASN A 101 14.98 -21.14 7.22
N THR A 102 13.92 -21.21 6.42
CA THR A 102 12.83 -22.18 6.61
C THR A 102 13.33 -23.60 6.36
N ILE A 103 14.05 -23.84 5.26
CA ILE A 103 14.63 -25.15 4.95
C ILE A 103 15.64 -25.54 6.04
N GLY A 104 16.55 -24.64 6.39
CA GLY A 104 17.53 -24.85 7.46
C GLY A 104 16.89 -25.21 8.79
N GLY A 105 15.81 -24.52 9.16
CA GLY A 105 15.02 -24.81 10.38
C GLY A 105 14.37 -26.20 10.36
N ILE A 106 13.89 -26.67 9.21
CA ILE A 106 13.28 -28.00 9.06
C ILE A 106 14.34 -29.12 9.19
N ILE A 107 15.52 -28.92 8.58
CA ILE A 107 16.58 -29.94 8.59
C ILE A 107 17.56 -29.79 9.78
N GLY A 108 17.37 -28.79 10.64
CA GLY A 108 18.20 -28.53 11.81
C GLY A 108 19.61 -27.97 11.50
N ILE A 109 19.80 -27.34 10.33
CA ILE A 109 21.11 -26.82 9.89
C ILE A 109 20.97 -25.33 9.60
N HIS A 110 21.93 -24.53 10.10
CA HIS A 110 22.04 -23.13 9.67
C HIS A 110 22.67 -23.04 8.29
N ILE A 111 21.92 -22.51 7.30
CA ILE A 111 22.43 -22.29 5.93
C ILE A 111 22.88 -20.83 5.84
N PRO A 112 24.19 -20.55 5.82
CA PRO A 112 24.68 -19.17 5.71
C PRO A 112 24.31 -18.59 4.34
N HIS A 113 23.79 -17.38 4.34
CA HIS A 113 23.43 -16.66 3.12
C HIS A 113 23.59 -15.15 3.31
N PRO A 114 23.94 -14.39 2.25
CA PRO A 114 24.01 -12.95 2.34
C PRO A 114 22.60 -12.35 2.54
N GLU A 115 22.49 -11.33 3.37
CA GLU A 115 21.29 -10.52 3.47
C GLU A 115 21.17 -9.63 2.23
N LEU A 116 20.24 -9.97 1.35
CA LEU A 116 19.96 -9.17 0.16
C LEU A 116 19.01 -8.02 0.54
N SER A 117 19.43 -6.80 0.22
CA SER A 117 18.53 -5.64 0.31
C SER A 117 17.39 -5.77 -0.71
N LEU A 118 16.15 -5.64 -0.28
CA LEU A 118 15.00 -5.65 -1.18
C LEU A 118 14.95 -4.33 -1.97
N PRO A 119 15.05 -4.34 -3.31
CA PRO A 119 14.95 -3.12 -4.11
C PRO A 119 13.60 -2.44 -3.90
N ILE A 120 13.63 -1.13 -3.61
CA ILE A 120 12.43 -0.34 -3.33
C ILE A 120 11.43 -0.47 -4.49
N GLY A 121 10.18 -0.85 -4.16
CA GLY A 121 9.09 -0.95 -5.12
C GLY A 121 9.14 -2.17 -6.04
N LEU A 122 10.08 -3.12 -5.86
CA LEU A 122 10.17 -4.34 -6.69
C LEU A 122 8.82 -5.06 -6.79
N SER A 123 8.14 -5.29 -5.68
CA SER A 123 6.82 -5.93 -5.65
C SER A 123 5.78 -5.13 -6.44
N PHE A 124 5.81 -3.80 -6.37
CA PHE A 124 4.83 -2.93 -7.03
C PHE A 124 5.01 -2.89 -8.55
N TYR A 125 6.24 -2.70 -9.04
CA TYR A 125 6.43 -2.67 -10.49
C TYR A 125 6.35 -4.07 -11.12
N THR A 126 6.68 -5.14 -10.38
CA THR A 126 6.42 -6.52 -10.82
C THR A 126 4.92 -6.75 -11.03
N PHE A 127 4.07 -6.36 -10.08
CA PHE A 127 2.61 -6.51 -10.21
C PHE A 127 2.03 -5.66 -11.34
N ARG A 128 2.54 -4.45 -11.56
CA ARG A 128 2.14 -3.62 -12.71
C ARG A 128 2.50 -4.30 -14.04
N ASN A 129 3.74 -4.75 -14.18
CA ASN A 129 4.21 -5.40 -15.39
C ASN A 129 3.46 -6.72 -15.66
N LEU A 130 3.21 -7.52 -14.62
CA LEU A 130 2.38 -8.72 -14.75
C LEU A 130 0.94 -8.38 -15.16
N SER A 131 0.33 -7.32 -14.59
CA SER A 131 -1.02 -6.92 -15.00
C SER A 131 -1.09 -6.51 -16.47
N TYR A 132 -0.06 -5.82 -16.98
CA TYR A 132 0.05 -5.47 -18.40
C TYR A 132 0.08 -6.73 -19.30
N LEU A 133 0.92 -7.71 -18.95
CA LEU A 133 1.02 -8.96 -19.71
C LEU A 133 -0.30 -9.76 -19.67
N PHE A 134 -0.94 -9.84 -18.49
CA PHE A 134 -2.26 -10.47 -18.38
C PHE A 134 -3.32 -9.74 -19.18
N ASP A 135 -3.34 -8.42 -19.18
CA ASP A 135 -4.35 -7.64 -19.90
C ASP A 135 -4.19 -7.76 -21.43
N ILE A 136 -2.95 -7.91 -21.94
CA ILE A 136 -2.70 -8.25 -23.36
C ILE A 136 -3.18 -9.67 -23.66
N TYR A 137 -2.79 -10.66 -22.84
CA TYR A 137 -3.20 -12.05 -23.03
C TYR A 137 -4.72 -12.21 -23.02
N LEU A 138 -5.43 -11.46 -22.18
CA LEU A 138 -6.88 -11.42 -22.08
C LEU A 138 -7.54 -10.48 -23.12
N SER A 139 -6.78 -9.96 -24.07
CA SER A 139 -7.24 -9.04 -25.13
C SER A 139 -7.96 -7.79 -24.64
N LYS A 140 -7.64 -7.32 -23.41
CA LYS A 140 -8.20 -6.10 -22.86
C LYS A 140 -7.51 -4.83 -23.38
N VAL A 141 -6.23 -4.94 -23.72
CA VAL A 141 -5.41 -3.87 -24.31
C VAL A 141 -4.49 -4.44 -25.37
N SER A 142 -4.10 -3.59 -26.31
CA SER A 142 -3.04 -3.89 -27.28
C SER A 142 -1.66 -3.61 -26.67
N ALA A 143 -0.64 -4.30 -27.16
CA ALA A 143 0.73 -4.06 -26.72
C ALA A 143 1.18 -2.63 -27.08
N GLN A 144 1.84 -1.96 -26.15
CA GLN A 144 2.40 -0.63 -26.39
C GLN A 144 3.57 -0.72 -27.35
N ARG A 145 3.48 -0.02 -28.49
CA ARG A 145 4.52 -0.02 -29.54
C ARG A 145 5.66 0.97 -29.28
N ASN A 146 5.46 1.93 -28.42
CA ASN A 146 6.48 2.93 -28.08
C ASN A 146 7.12 2.57 -26.73
N PHE A 147 8.40 2.21 -26.76
CA PHE A 147 9.16 1.82 -25.56
C PHE A 147 9.19 2.91 -24.49
N LEU A 148 9.36 4.18 -24.88
CA LEU A 148 9.38 5.29 -23.93
C LEU A 148 8.03 5.42 -23.18
N THR A 149 6.91 5.27 -23.89
CA THR A 149 5.57 5.33 -23.29
C THR A 149 5.34 4.17 -22.31
N PHE A 150 5.79 2.97 -22.67
CA PHE A 150 5.74 1.81 -21.76
C PHE A 150 6.65 2.01 -20.54
N SER A 151 7.87 2.53 -20.76
CA SER A 151 8.80 2.77 -19.65
C SER A 151 8.27 3.80 -18.66
N VAL A 152 7.59 4.86 -19.12
CA VAL A 152 6.86 5.78 -18.23
C VAL A 152 5.83 5.02 -17.39
N TYR A 153 5.02 4.15 -17.99
CA TYR A 153 4.07 3.33 -17.26
C TYR A 153 4.76 2.44 -16.19
N SER A 154 5.83 1.77 -16.57
CA SER A 154 6.51 0.83 -15.67
C SER A 154 7.23 1.53 -14.51
N THR A 155 7.80 2.74 -14.72
CA THR A 155 8.76 3.36 -13.80
C THR A 155 8.29 4.65 -13.14
N MET A 156 7.12 5.21 -13.49
CA MET A 156 6.68 6.54 -13.06
C MET A 156 6.76 6.74 -11.54
N PHE A 157 7.55 7.72 -11.10
CA PHE A 157 7.92 7.93 -9.70
C PHE A 157 6.75 8.10 -8.71
N PRO A 158 5.58 8.71 -9.07
CA PRO A 158 4.49 8.85 -8.10
C PRO A 158 3.98 7.54 -7.50
N TYR A 159 4.09 6.43 -8.21
CA TYR A 159 3.59 5.14 -7.71
C TYR A 159 4.66 4.02 -7.67
N THR A 160 5.94 4.35 -7.88
CA THR A 160 6.97 3.30 -8.01
C THR A 160 7.24 2.57 -6.69
N SER A 161 7.34 3.28 -5.57
CA SER A 161 7.78 2.69 -4.30
C SER A 161 6.65 2.06 -3.48
N ALA A 162 5.50 2.72 -3.30
CA ALA A 162 4.38 2.22 -2.48
C ALA A 162 3.02 2.83 -2.88
N GLY A 163 2.90 3.40 -4.05
CA GLY A 163 1.67 4.01 -4.56
C GLY A 163 0.58 2.99 -4.89
N PRO A 164 -0.57 3.43 -5.40
CA PRO A 164 -1.56 2.53 -5.95
C PRO A 164 -0.94 1.65 -7.04
N ILE A 165 -1.35 0.38 -7.12
CA ILE A 165 -0.99 -0.51 -8.23
C ILE A 165 -1.82 -0.08 -9.44
N VAL A 166 -1.29 0.88 -10.20
CA VAL A 166 -1.94 1.42 -11.40
C VAL A 166 -1.80 0.42 -12.55
N ARG A 167 -2.91 0.05 -13.19
CA ARG A 167 -2.90 -0.85 -14.34
C ARG A 167 -2.67 -0.07 -15.62
N TYR A 168 -2.22 -0.74 -16.67
CA TYR A 168 -2.06 -0.10 -17.97
C TYR A 168 -3.41 0.40 -18.52
N THR A 169 -4.48 -0.39 -18.34
CA THR A 169 -5.86 -0.03 -18.69
C THR A 169 -6.35 1.26 -18.02
N ASP A 170 -5.86 1.60 -16.83
CA ASP A 170 -6.29 2.80 -16.10
C ASP A 170 -5.73 4.10 -16.70
N ILE A 171 -4.56 4.03 -17.36
CA ILE A 171 -3.82 5.22 -17.80
C ILE A 171 -3.36 5.20 -19.28
N GLU A 172 -3.70 4.17 -20.04
CA GLU A 172 -3.28 4.02 -21.46
C GLU A 172 -3.56 5.29 -22.29
N THR A 173 -4.78 5.81 -22.22
CA THR A 173 -5.18 7.01 -22.95
C THR A 173 -4.42 8.25 -22.48
N GLN A 174 -4.16 8.34 -21.18
CA GLN A 174 -3.46 9.46 -20.55
C GLN A 174 -1.94 9.44 -20.82
N LEU A 175 -1.37 8.26 -21.08
CA LEU A 175 0.02 8.13 -21.53
C LEU A 175 0.22 8.73 -22.94
N LYS A 176 -0.79 8.63 -23.81
CA LYS A 176 -0.79 9.18 -25.16
C LYS A 176 -1.17 10.66 -25.16
N GLN A 177 -2.29 10.99 -24.50
CA GLN A 177 -2.82 12.35 -24.40
C GLN A 177 -3.38 12.60 -23.01
N ARG A 178 -2.92 13.64 -22.33
CA ARG A 178 -3.38 14.02 -21.00
C ARG A 178 -3.63 15.52 -20.89
N ILE A 179 -4.65 15.86 -20.14
CA ILE A 179 -5.03 17.25 -19.87
C ILE A 179 -4.22 17.75 -18.69
N ILE A 180 -3.45 18.81 -18.93
CA ILE A 180 -2.66 19.52 -17.92
C ILE A 180 -3.19 20.94 -17.85
N ASN A 181 -3.71 21.31 -16.67
CA ASN A 181 -4.20 22.65 -16.41
C ASN A 181 -4.01 23.04 -14.93
N ILE A 182 -4.12 24.33 -14.64
CA ILE A 182 -3.93 24.90 -13.30
C ILE A 182 -4.94 24.32 -12.30
N SER A 183 -6.18 24.07 -12.71
CA SER A 183 -7.20 23.49 -11.82
C SER A 183 -6.82 22.10 -11.38
N LYS A 184 -6.37 21.24 -12.30
CA LYS A 184 -5.92 19.87 -11.99
C LYS A 184 -4.66 19.86 -11.12
N PHE A 185 -3.74 20.82 -11.39
CA PHE A 185 -2.56 21.04 -10.55
C PHE A 185 -2.96 21.43 -9.12
N GLY A 186 -3.86 22.40 -8.95
CA GLY A 186 -4.31 22.84 -7.63
C GLY A 186 -4.99 21.73 -6.81
N ILE A 187 -5.84 20.92 -7.46
CA ILE A 187 -6.46 19.74 -6.82
C ILE A 187 -5.38 18.72 -6.42
N GLY A 188 -4.37 18.51 -7.26
CA GLY A 188 -3.25 17.61 -6.99
C GLY A 188 -2.39 18.09 -5.82
N ALA A 189 -2.06 19.38 -5.79
CA ALA A 189 -1.30 20.00 -4.71
C ALA A 189 -2.05 19.93 -3.36
N GLU A 190 -3.36 20.22 -3.36
CA GLU A 190 -4.21 20.06 -2.18
C GLU A 190 -4.17 18.61 -1.65
N LEU A 191 -4.27 17.64 -2.54
CA LEU A 191 -4.25 16.22 -2.15
C LEU A 191 -2.88 15.79 -1.62
N PHE A 192 -1.79 16.29 -2.24
CA PHE A 192 -0.44 16.06 -1.78
C PHE A 192 -0.21 16.60 -0.37
N VAL A 193 -0.63 17.85 -0.10
CA VAL A 193 -0.49 18.47 1.23
C VAL A 193 -1.28 17.71 2.29
N LYS A 194 -2.50 17.28 1.98
CA LYS A 194 -3.30 16.44 2.89
C LYS A 194 -2.65 15.09 3.16
N GLY A 195 -2.09 14.45 2.13
CA GLY A 195 -1.33 13.21 2.27
C GLY A 195 -0.10 13.39 3.15
N LEU A 196 0.65 14.48 2.94
CA LEU A 196 1.81 14.84 3.75
C LEU A 196 1.41 15.07 5.22
N ALA A 197 0.32 15.80 5.47
CA ALA A 197 -0.19 16.05 6.82
C ALA A 197 -0.63 14.75 7.52
N LYS A 198 -1.28 13.83 6.82
CA LYS A 198 -1.60 12.49 7.35
C LYS A 198 -0.34 11.74 7.79
N LYS A 199 0.71 11.75 6.95
CA LYS A 199 1.99 11.08 7.25
C LYS A 199 2.69 11.73 8.43
N VAL A 200 2.95 13.03 8.35
CA VAL A 200 3.85 13.70 9.28
C VAL A 200 3.14 14.05 10.61
N LEU A 201 1.91 14.58 10.55
CA LEU A 201 1.23 15.06 11.75
C LEU A 201 0.47 13.95 12.50
N LEU A 202 0.01 12.90 11.80
CA LEU A 202 -0.72 11.81 12.45
C LEU A 202 0.12 10.54 12.54
N ALA A 203 0.53 9.95 11.40
CA ALA A 203 1.17 8.64 11.42
C ALA A 203 2.50 8.62 12.18
N ASP A 204 3.38 9.60 11.98
CA ASP A 204 4.68 9.62 12.66
C ASP A 204 4.53 9.83 14.18
N ASN A 205 3.60 10.68 14.62
CA ASN A 205 3.33 10.86 16.05
C ASN A 205 2.66 9.62 16.68
N LEU A 206 1.78 8.93 15.94
CA LEU A 206 1.20 7.65 16.39
C LEU A 206 2.26 6.54 16.44
N SER A 207 3.26 6.58 15.56
CA SER A 207 4.43 5.68 15.61
C SER A 207 5.22 5.84 16.89
N VAL A 208 5.49 7.09 17.29
CA VAL A 208 6.16 7.40 18.55
C VAL A 208 5.34 6.88 19.74
N LEU A 209 4.02 7.13 19.74
CA LEU A 209 3.13 6.64 20.79
C LEU A 209 3.15 5.10 20.88
N TYR A 210 3.00 4.41 19.74
CA TYR A 210 3.06 2.94 19.68
C TYR A 210 4.40 2.40 20.19
N SER A 211 5.52 2.94 19.70
CA SER A 211 6.86 2.50 20.10
C SER A 211 7.12 2.72 21.58
N SER A 212 6.67 3.86 22.13
CA SER A 212 6.79 4.16 23.56
C SER A 212 5.98 3.18 24.41
N ILE A 213 4.77 2.81 23.98
CA ILE A 213 3.93 1.81 24.68
C ILE A 213 4.60 0.42 24.63
N CYS A 214 5.02 -0.03 23.44
CA CYS A 214 5.65 -1.34 23.27
C CYS A 214 7.05 -1.46 23.86
N GLY A 215 7.73 -0.35 24.18
CA GLY A 215 9.01 -0.32 24.86
C GLY A 215 8.93 -0.71 26.36
N HIS A 216 7.74 -0.81 26.95
CA HIS A 216 7.59 -1.24 28.33
C HIS A 216 7.70 -2.77 28.44
N PRO A 217 8.50 -3.27 29.42
CA PRO A 217 8.73 -4.70 29.58
C PRO A 217 7.49 -5.48 30.04
N GLN A 218 6.56 -4.82 30.70
CA GLN A 218 5.28 -5.38 31.13
C GLN A 218 4.14 -4.43 30.78
N MET A 219 3.13 -4.95 30.13
CA MET A 219 1.94 -4.19 29.73
C MET A 219 0.69 -4.75 30.46
N SER A 220 -0.22 -3.86 30.82
CA SER A 220 -1.57 -4.26 31.21
C SER A 220 -2.43 -4.60 29.98
N VAL A 221 -3.58 -5.23 30.19
CA VAL A 221 -4.56 -5.48 29.13
C VAL A 221 -4.88 -4.18 28.38
N PHE A 222 -5.21 -3.12 29.14
CA PHE A 222 -5.58 -1.84 28.54
C PHE A 222 -4.41 -1.20 27.78
N THR A 223 -3.17 -1.29 28.29
CA THR A 223 -1.96 -0.77 27.62
C THR A 223 -1.73 -1.45 26.27
N SER A 224 -1.90 -2.78 26.18
CA SER A 224 -1.74 -3.53 24.94
C SER A 224 -2.81 -3.15 23.90
N TRP A 225 -4.08 -2.99 24.30
CA TRP A 225 -5.14 -2.51 23.42
C TRP A 225 -4.93 -1.06 22.96
N LEU A 226 -4.43 -0.19 23.84
CA LEU A 226 -4.07 1.19 23.48
C LEU A 226 -2.92 1.22 22.47
N GLY A 227 -1.91 0.36 22.64
CA GLY A 227 -0.79 0.22 21.72
C GLY A 227 -1.26 -0.21 20.33
N ILE A 228 -2.05 -1.28 20.24
CA ILE A 228 -2.53 -1.75 18.93
C ILE A 228 -3.53 -0.76 18.27
N LEU A 229 -4.28 0.00 19.06
CA LEU A 229 -5.10 1.11 18.54
C LEU A 229 -4.21 2.19 17.90
N ALA A 230 -3.14 2.61 18.57
CA ALA A 230 -2.18 3.58 18.03
C ALA A 230 -1.55 3.07 16.72
N TYR A 231 -1.11 1.80 16.69
CA TYR A 231 -0.57 1.17 15.48
C TYR A 231 -1.61 1.08 14.34
N THR A 232 -2.85 0.74 14.66
CA THR A 232 -3.96 0.68 13.71
C THR A 232 -4.16 2.04 13.01
N MET A 233 -4.18 3.12 13.78
CA MET A 233 -4.29 4.48 13.23
C MET A 233 -3.02 4.90 12.47
N GLN A 234 -1.85 4.60 13.00
CA GLN A 234 -0.56 4.82 12.33
C GLN A 234 -0.55 4.20 10.95
N LEU A 235 -0.84 2.90 10.83
CA LEU A 235 -0.79 2.16 9.57
C LEU A 235 -1.74 2.75 8.51
N TYR A 236 -2.93 3.16 8.91
CA TYR A 236 -3.88 3.80 8.01
C TYR A 236 -3.40 5.15 7.51
N PHE A 237 -2.96 6.03 8.40
CA PHE A 237 -2.53 7.39 8.01
C PHE A 237 -1.19 7.37 7.26
N ASP A 238 -0.29 6.46 7.60
CA ASP A 238 0.96 6.26 6.87
C ASP A 238 0.69 5.89 5.42
N PHE A 239 -0.06 4.82 5.19
CA PHE A 239 -0.28 4.30 3.85
C PHE A 239 -1.31 5.11 3.04
N SER A 240 -2.41 5.56 3.66
CA SER A 240 -3.35 6.45 2.95
C SER A 240 -2.72 7.80 2.65
N GLY A 241 -1.85 8.32 3.52
CA GLY A 241 -1.10 9.55 3.29
C GLY A 241 -0.17 9.43 2.08
N TYR A 242 0.59 8.33 2.01
CA TYR A 242 1.42 8.05 0.82
C TYR A 242 0.57 7.96 -0.46
N SER A 243 -0.54 7.21 -0.41
CA SER A 243 -1.44 7.06 -1.56
C SER A 243 -2.02 8.40 -2.02
N ASP A 244 -2.42 9.27 -1.09
CA ASP A 244 -2.93 10.60 -1.40
C ASP A 244 -1.84 11.48 -2.04
N MET A 245 -0.59 11.43 -1.53
CA MET A 245 0.53 12.14 -2.17
C MET A 245 0.79 11.62 -3.58
N ALA A 246 0.80 10.31 -3.78
CA ALA A 246 1.00 9.69 -5.09
C ALA A 246 -0.09 10.10 -6.10
N ILE A 247 -1.36 10.06 -5.69
CA ILE A 247 -2.50 10.49 -6.52
C ILE A 247 -2.43 11.99 -6.78
N GLY A 248 -2.04 12.78 -5.79
CA GLY A 248 -1.83 14.22 -5.92
C GLY A 248 -0.77 14.57 -6.95
N LEU A 249 0.40 13.91 -6.89
CA LEU A 249 1.48 14.05 -7.88
C LEU A 249 1.00 13.63 -9.28
N GLY A 250 0.28 12.50 -9.38
CA GLY A 250 -0.33 12.08 -10.64
C GLY A 250 -1.22 13.16 -11.23
N LYS A 251 -2.11 13.78 -10.43
CA LYS A 251 -2.98 14.87 -10.89
C LYS A 251 -2.20 16.10 -11.35
N MET A 252 -1.15 16.51 -10.61
CA MET A 252 -0.27 17.61 -11.04
C MET A 252 0.40 17.32 -12.39
N LEU A 253 0.69 16.05 -12.69
CA LEU A 253 1.28 15.58 -13.94
C LEU A 253 0.25 15.31 -15.05
N GLY A 254 -1.03 15.49 -14.76
CA GLY A 254 -2.12 15.29 -15.72
C GLY A 254 -2.74 13.88 -15.71
N PHE A 255 -2.32 12.99 -14.81
CA PHE A 255 -2.87 11.64 -14.66
C PHE A 255 -3.95 11.57 -13.57
N ASP A 256 -4.90 10.67 -13.74
CA ASP A 256 -5.93 10.34 -12.76
C ASP A 256 -5.73 8.89 -12.30
N PHE A 257 -5.16 8.71 -11.11
CA PHE A 257 -5.01 7.41 -10.49
C PHE A 257 -6.23 7.06 -9.65
N ASN A 258 -6.53 5.77 -9.59
CA ASN A 258 -7.63 5.26 -8.80
C ASN A 258 -7.35 5.41 -7.29
N LYS A 259 -8.43 5.62 -6.52
CA LYS A 259 -8.43 5.67 -5.07
C LYS A 259 -7.93 4.34 -4.49
N ASN A 260 -7.07 4.41 -3.47
CA ASN A 260 -6.54 3.22 -2.80
C ASN A 260 -7.17 2.93 -1.44
N PHE A 261 -7.79 3.94 -0.81
CA PHE A 261 -8.48 3.85 0.47
C PHE A 261 -9.83 4.56 0.43
N ASP A 262 -10.84 4.00 1.11
CA ASP A 262 -12.18 4.58 1.25
C ASP A 262 -12.74 4.44 2.66
N TYR A 263 -12.12 5.14 3.63
CA TYR A 263 -12.51 5.11 5.04
C TYR A 263 -12.73 3.68 5.58
N PRO A 264 -11.72 2.81 5.58
CA PRO A 264 -11.88 1.39 5.88
C PRO A 264 -12.36 1.12 7.31
N TYR A 265 -12.05 2.00 8.26
CA TYR A 265 -12.37 1.80 9.67
C TYR A 265 -13.82 2.11 10.07
N ILE A 266 -14.68 2.46 9.12
CA ILE A 266 -16.14 2.51 9.33
C ILE A 266 -16.86 1.27 8.79
N SER A 267 -16.13 0.27 8.31
CA SER A 267 -16.71 -0.94 7.72
C SER A 267 -17.48 -1.75 8.74
N THR A 268 -18.57 -2.37 8.29
CA THR A 268 -19.48 -3.20 9.08
C THR A 268 -19.24 -4.70 8.93
N SER A 269 -18.20 -5.08 8.14
CA SER A 269 -17.73 -6.46 7.99
C SER A 269 -16.28 -6.48 7.53
N VAL A 270 -15.57 -7.58 7.78
CA VAL A 270 -14.20 -7.79 7.30
C VAL A 270 -14.15 -7.78 5.77
N SER A 271 -15.18 -8.33 5.14
CA SER A 271 -15.33 -8.29 3.67
C SER A 271 -15.48 -6.85 3.14
N GLU A 272 -16.20 -5.98 3.83
CA GLU A 272 -16.32 -4.57 3.48
C GLU A 272 -15.00 -3.82 3.75
N PHE A 273 -14.33 -4.12 4.86
CA PHE A 273 -13.04 -3.55 5.20
C PHE A 273 -12.04 -3.74 4.05
N TRP A 274 -11.87 -4.93 3.52
CA TRP A 274 -10.95 -5.22 2.43
C TRP A 274 -11.35 -4.65 1.06
N ARG A 275 -12.62 -4.31 0.87
CA ARG A 275 -13.06 -3.52 -0.30
C ARG A 275 -12.69 -2.04 -0.20
N ARG A 276 -12.39 -1.54 1.01
CA ARG A 276 -12.06 -0.15 1.30
C ARG A 276 -10.59 0.08 1.61
N TRP A 277 -9.86 -0.99 2.01
CA TRP A 277 -8.43 -0.98 2.32
C TRP A 277 -7.63 -1.50 1.14
N HIS A 278 -6.58 -0.75 0.73
CA HIS A 278 -5.64 -1.13 -0.34
C HIS A 278 -6.36 -1.67 -1.59
N ILE A 279 -7.30 -0.87 -2.11
CA ILE A 279 -8.25 -1.25 -3.16
C ILE A 279 -7.52 -1.76 -4.41
N SER A 280 -6.39 -1.13 -4.78
CA SER A 280 -5.61 -1.53 -5.95
C SER A 280 -5.03 -2.94 -5.83
N LEU A 281 -4.52 -3.33 -4.66
CA LEU A 281 -4.03 -4.68 -4.39
C LEU A 281 -5.18 -5.69 -4.39
N GLY A 282 -6.25 -5.39 -3.65
CA GLY A 282 -7.44 -6.27 -3.58
C GLY A 282 -8.05 -6.54 -4.96
N SER A 283 -8.16 -5.49 -5.80
CA SER A 283 -8.64 -5.64 -7.17
C SER A 283 -7.66 -6.42 -8.05
N TRP A 284 -6.33 -6.26 -7.86
CA TRP A 284 -5.33 -7.03 -8.59
C TRP A 284 -5.45 -8.54 -8.30
N PHE A 285 -5.47 -8.94 -7.02
CA PHE A 285 -5.66 -10.35 -6.63
C PHE A 285 -6.99 -10.92 -7.10
N ARG A 286 -8.08 -10.12 -7.04
CA ARG A 286 -9.39 -10.52 -7.53
C ARG A 286 -9.35 -10.84 -9.03
N ASP A 287 -8.79 -9.94 -9.84
CA ASP A 287 -8.94 -10.01 -11.30
C ASP A 287 -7.92 -10.95 -11.95
N TYR A 288 -6.73 -11.12 -11.35
CA TYR A 288 -5.66 -11.95 -11.93
C TYR A 288 -5.44 -13.30 -11.23
N ILE A 289 -6.01 -13.50 -10.02
CA ILE A 289 -5.90 -14.78 -9.31
C ILE A 289 -7.27 -15.37 -9.00
N TYR A 290 -8.13 -14.64 -8.28
CA TYR A 290 -9.39 -15.18 -7.79
C TYR A 290 -10.36 -15.53 -8.93
N ILE A 291 -10.57 -14.64 -9.89
CA ILE A 291 -11.46 -14.86 -11.05
C ILE A 291 -10.93 -15.99 -11.95
N PRO A 292 -9.64 -16.04 -12.34
CA PRO A 292 -9.08 -17.16 -13.11
C PRO A 292 -9.18 -18.53 -12.41
N LEU A 293 -9.14 -18.58 -11.08
CA LEU A 293 -9.39 -19.81 -10.30
C LEU A 293 -10.88 -20.24 -10.29
N GLY A 294 -11.76 -19.48 -10.95
CA GLY A 294 -13.21 -19.69 -11.03
C GLY A 294 -14.03 -18.83 -10.06
N GLY A 295 -13.38 -18.00 -9.22
CA GLY A 295 -14.04 -17.09 -8.31
C GLY A 295 -15.01 -17.78 -7.36
N ASN A 296 -16.24 -17.27 -7.29
CA ASN A 296 -17.35 -17.84 -6.52
C ASN A 296 -18.33 -18.68 -7.39
N ARG A 297 -18.01 -18.86 -8.69
CA ARG A 297 -18.86 -19.61 -9.63
C ARG A 297 -18.43 -21.09 -9.75
N VAL A 298 -17.95 -21.66 -8.64
CA VAL A 298 -17.45 -23.04 -8.52
C VAL A 298 -18.07 -23.71 -7.31
N SER A 299 -17.83 -25.02 -7.13
CA SER A 299 -18.30 -25.74 -5.93
C SER A 299 -17.76 -25.10 -4.64
N THR A 300 -18.45 -25.29 -3.52
CA THR A 300 -18.10 -24.72 -2.22
C THR A 300 -16.65 -25.01 -1.82
N LEU A 301 -16.16 -26.25 -1.99
CA LEU A 301 -14.77 -26.60 -1.68
C LEU A 301 -13.75 -25.84 -2.54
N LYS A 302 -13.99 -25.71 -3.84
CA LYS A 302 -13.14 -24.93 -4.74
C LYS A 302 -13.17 -23.45 -4.37
N HIS A 303 -14.32 -22.94 -3.94
CA HIS A 303 -14.47 -21.57 -3.51
C HIS A 303 -13.68 -21.29 -2.21
N ILE A 304 -13.76 -22.21 -1.21
CA ILE A 304 -12.93 -22.14 0.00
C ILE A 304 -11.44 -22.11 -0.38
N ARG A 305 -11.00 -23.07 -1.21
CA ARG A 305 -9.63 -23.08 -1.73
C ARG A 305 -9.24 -21.74 -2.36
N ASN A 306 -10.08 -21.16 -3.22
CA ASN A 306 -9.77 -19.91 -3.92
C ASN A 306 -9.56 -18.74 -2.94
N ILE A 307 -10.39 -18.65 -1.91
CA ILE A 307 -10.22 -17.63 -0.85
C ILE A 307 -8.91 -17.85 -0.10
N LEU A 308 -8.63 -19.08 0.36
CA LEU A 308 -7.41 -19.37 1.11
C LEU A 308 -6.15 -19.14 0.29
N VAL A 309 -6.13 -19.55 -0.98
CA VAL A 309 -5.00 -19.30 -1.89
C VAL A 309 -4.74 -17.81 -2.06
N VAL A 310 -5.79 -17.01 -2.36
CA VAL A 310 -5.64 -15.57 -2.52
C VAL A 310 -5.10 -14.92 -1.26
N TRP A 311 -5.60 -15.31 -0.08
CA TRP A 311 -5.16 -14.70 1.18
C TRP A 311 -3.77 -15.16 1.62
N ALA A 312 -3.41 -16.42 1.39
CA ALA A 312 -2.05 -16.90 1.61
C ALA A 312 -1.04 -16.15 0.71
N LEU A 313 -1.37 -15.96 -0.59
CA LEU A 313 -0.55 -15.18 -1.50
C LEU A 313 -0.50 -13.70 -1.12
N THR A 314 -1.60 -13.12 -0.62
CA THR A 314 -1.63 -11.73 -0.13
C THR A 314 -0.73 -11.59 1.10
N GLY A 315 -0.76 -12.55 2.03
CA GLY A 315 0.14 -12.57 3.17
C GLY A 315 1.62 -12.66 2.74
N LEU A 316 1.95 -13.60 1.88
CA LEU A 316 3.30 -13.73 1.33
C LEU A 316 3.76 -12.44 0.61
N TRP A 317 2.87 -11.80 -0.14
CA TRP A 317 3.20 -10.54 -0.82
C TRP A 317 3.63 -9.43 0.16
N HIS A 318 3.01 -9.37 1.34
CA HIS A 318 3.37 -8.36 2.35
C HIS A 318 4.77 -8.58 2.91
N GLY A 319 5.20 -9.82 3.15
CA GLY A 319 6.54 -10.05 3.69
C GLY A 319 6.98 -11.51 3.66
N ALA A 320 8.29 -11.71 3.63
CA ALA A 320 8.94 -13.00 3.66
C ALA A 320 9.13 -13.48 5.11
N SER A 321 8.02 -13.72 5.80
CA SER A 321 8.01 -14.23 7.17
C SER A 321 6.69 -14.94 7.47
N TRP A 322 6.71 -15.92 8.37
CA TRP A 322 5.56 -16.74 8.72
C TRP A 322 4.42 -15.96 9.38
N ASN A 323 4.70 -14.88 10.10
CA ASN A 323 3.67 -13.99 10.66
C ASN A 323 2.75 -13.41 9.58
N PHE A 324 3.31 -13.05 8.40
CA PHE A 324 2.50 -12.57 7.26
C PHE A 324 1.67 -13.69 6.62
N VAL A 325 2.20 -14.91 6.56
CA VAL A 325 1.43 -16.08 6.11
C VAL A 325 0.25 -16.31 7.05
N LEU A 326 0.49 -16.33 8.37
CA LEU A 326 -0.56 -16.47 9.38
C LEU A 326 -1.57 -15.33 9.34
N TRP A 327 -1.11 -14.09 9.11
CA TRP A 327 -2.00 -12.96 8.88
C TRP A 327 -2.93 -13.18 7.67
N GLY A 328 -2.40 -13.68 6.56
CA GLY A 328 -3.21 -14.04 5.40
C GLY A 328 -4.23 -15.14 5.72
N VAL A 329 -3.81 -16.21 6.38
CA VAL A 329 -4.71 -17.32 6.81
C VAL A 329 -5.80 -16.79 7.75
N TYR A 330 -5.43 -15.97 8.73
CA TYR A 330 -6.37 -15.32 9.66
C TYR A 330 -7.50 -14.61 8.92
N TYR A 331 -7.18 -13.73 7.96
CA TYR A 331 -8.23 -13.04 7.20
C TYR A 331 -8.99 -13.96 6.24
N GLY A 332 -8.32 -14.94 5.65
CA GLY A 332 -8.99 -15.97 4.85
C GLY A 332 -10.07 -16.70 5.63
N LEU A 333 -9.77 -17.10 6.89
CA LEU A 333 -10.71 -17.76 7.78
C LEU A 333 -11.88 -16.83 8.18
N PHE A 334 -11.61 -15.56 8.54
CA PHE A 334 -12.69 -14.62 8.87
C PHE A 334 -13.61 -14.33 7.69
N LEU A 335 -13.08 -14.25 6.48
CA LEU A 335 -13.91 -14.07 5.27
C LEU A 335 -14.80 -15.29 4.98
N LEU A 336 -14.27 -16.50 5.22
CA LEU A 336 -15.06 -17.73 5.12
C LEU A 336 -16.13 -17.76 6.21
N LEU A 337 -15.77 -17.44 7.44
CA LEU A 337 -16.70 -17.38 8.58
C LEU A 337 -17.81 -16.35 8.33
N GLU A 338 -17.46 -15.13 7.88
CA GLU A 338 -18.47 -14.13 7.51
C GLU A 338 -19.40 -14.66 6.43
N LYS A 339 -18.84 -15.20 5.35
CA LYS A 339 -19.62 -15.60 4.20
C LYS A 339 -20.59 -16.75 4.48
N PHE A 340 -20.13 -17.79 5.18
CA PHE A 340 -20.90 -19.01 5.37
C PHE A 340 -21.71 -19.03 6.67
N VAL A 341 -21.32 -18.22 7.68
CA VAL A 341 -21.93 -18.27 9.01
C VAL A 341 -22.48 -16.90 9.43
N LEU A 342 -21.61 -15.89 9.53
CA LEU A 342 -21.96 -14.64 10.22
C LEU A 342 -22.83 -13.67 9.40
N GLN A 343 -22.81 -13.74 8.07
CA GLN A 343 -23.50 -12.77 7.20
C GLN A 343 -24.99 -12.61 7.53
N LYS A 344 -25.68 -13.71 7.88
CA LYS A 344 -27.10 -13.69 8.25
C LYS A 344 -27.37 -13.01 9.59
N TYR A 345 -26.39 -13.05 10.50
CA TYR A 345 -26.49 -12.44 11.83
C TYR A 345 -26.09 -10.96 11.76
N LEU A 346 -24.99 -10.62 11.08
CA LEU A 346 -24.53 -9.23 10.93
C LEU A 346 -25.60 -8.30 10.31
N LYS A 347 -26.47 -8.82 9.44
CA LYS A 347 -27.61 -8.08 8.88
C LYS A 347 -28.68 -7.70 9.90
N LYS A 348 -28.74 -8.38 11.05
CA LYS A 348 -29.73 -8.15 12.12
C LYS A 348 -29.19 -7.26 13.25
N ILE A 349 -27.90 -7.03 13.30
CA ILE A 349 -27.22 -6.26 14.34
C ILE A 349 -27.06 -4.80 13.91
N PRO A 350 -27.21 -3.82 14.83
CA PRO A 350 -26.95 -2.42 14.53
C PRO A 350 -25.56 -2.19 13.91
N SER A 351 -25.46 -1.32 12.92
CA SER A 351 -24.25 -1.09 12.13
C SER A 351 -23.04 -0.69 12.99
N TRP A 352 -23.24 0.05 14.07
CA TRP A 352 -22.15 0.44 14.97
C TRP A 352 -21.53 -0.75 15.70
N LEU A 353 -22.32 -1.76 16.10
CA LEU A 353 -21.82 -3.01 16.70
C LEU A 353 -21.07 -3.85 15.66
N CYS A 354 -21.56 -3.88 14.41
CA CYS A 354 -20.83 -4.53 13.32
C CYS A 354 -19.49 -3.84 13.05
N THR A 355 -19.42 -2.51 13.18
CA THR A 355 -18.14 -1.77 13.05
C THR A 355 -17.21 -2.11 14.22
N VAL A 356 -17.71 -2.21 15.45
CA VAL A 356 -16.89 -2.64 16.62
C VAL A 356 -16.33 -4.04 16.39
N TYR A 357 -17.16 -5.01 15.98
CA TYR A 357 -16.73 -6.36 15.61
C TYR A 357 -15.61 -6.31 14.56
N THR A 358 -15.85 -5.59 13.47
CA THR A 358 -14.87 -5.48 12.38
C THR A 358 -13.55 -4.87 12.87
N MET A 359 -13.62 -3.83 13.68
CA MET A 359 -12.42 -3.17 14.22
C MET A 359 -11.65 -4.07 15.17
N LEU A 360 -12.32 -4.87 16.02
CA LEU A 360 -11.64 -5.84 16.88
C LEU A 360 -10.89 -6.89 16.04
N VAL A 361 -11.56 -7.46 15.03
CA VAL A 361 -10.91 -8.40 14.10
C VAL A 361 -9.71 -7.75 13.40
N VAL A 362 -9.87 -6.52 12.94
CA VAL A 362 -8.80 -5.79 12.23
C VAL A 362 -7.63 -5.47 13.16
N MET A 363 -7.87 -5.01 14.37
CA MET A 363 -6.82 -4.70 15.36
C MET A 363 -6.02 -5.95 15.74
N ILE A 364 -6.68 -7.08 15.98
CA ILE A 364 -6.00 -8.36 16.21
C ILE A 364 -5.17 -8.77 14.98
N GLY A 365 -5.72 -8.61 13.78
CA GLY A 365 -4.98 -8.83 12.53
C GLY A 365 -3.73 -7.96 12.41
N TRP A 366 -3.76 -6.71 12.88
CA TRP A 366 -2.59 -5.84 12.87
C TRP A 366 -1.53 -6.23 13.91
N VAL A 367 -1.85 -7.00 14.94
CA VAL A 367 -0.83 -7.57 15.84
C VAL A 367 0.08 -8.55 15.08
N PHE A 368 -0.49 -9.44 14.24
CA PHE A 368 0.31 -10.31 13.37
C PHE A 368 1.21 -9.50 12.42
N PHE A 369 0.76 -8.34 11.99
CA PHE A 369 1.51 -7.48 11.07
C PHE A 369 2.62 -6.71 11.78
N SER A 370 2.42 -6.32 13.04
CA SER A 370 3.35 -5.52 13.82
C SER A 370 4.49 -6.32 14.46
N GLN A 371 4.25 -7.63 14.75
CA GLN A 371 5.20 -8.51 15.42
C GLN A 371 5.74 -9.55 14.45
N THR A 372 7.05 -9.49 14.16
CA THR A 372 7.71 -10.45 13.25
C THR A 372 8.21 -11.70 13.96
N ASP A 373 8.48 -11.64 15.25
CA ASP A 373 8.85 -12.77 16.11
C ASP A 373 7.62 -13.45 16.70
N PHE A 374 7.57 -14.79 16.67
CA PHE A 374 6.44 -15.55 17.18
C PHE A 374 6.28 -15.51 18.70
N GLY A 375 7.39 -15.42 19.43
CA GLY A 375 7.36 -15.27 20.88
C GLY A 375 6.73 -13.93 21.26
N ALA A 376 7.18 -12.85 20.62
CA ALA A 376 6.63 -11.51 20.79
C ALA A 376 5.15 -11.44 20.37
N LEU A 377 4.79 -12.07 19.23
CA LEU A 377 3.40 -12.18 18.78
C LEU A 377 2.51 -12.86 19.79
N GLY A 378 2.94 -14.05 20.28
CA GLY A 378 2.19 -14.82 21.27
C GLY A 378 2.06 -14.07 22.58
N HIS A 379 3.15 -13.44 23.06
CA HIS A 379 3.15 -12.63 24.26
C HIS A 379 2.20 -11.42 24.14
N TYR A 380 2.26 -10.68 23.04
CA TYR A 380 1.39 -9.52 22.83
C TYR A 380 -0.10 -9.92 22.80
N LEU A 381 -0.43 -10.96 22.01
CA LEU A 381 -1.80 -11.49 21.98
C LEU A 381 -2.23 -12.01 23.35
N GLY A 382 -1.37 -12.76 24.06
CA GLY A 382 -1.65 -13.22 25.41
C GLY A 382 -1.99 -12.06 26.36
N THR A 383 -1.16 -11.00 26.35
CA THR A 383 -1.35 -9.80 27.18
C THR A 383 -2.66 -9.09 26.88
N MET A 384 -3.08 -9.00 25.62
CA MET A 384 -4.38 -8.42 25.24
C MET A 384 -5.58 -9.12 25.90
N PHE A 385 -5.43 -10.40 26.20
CA PHE A 385 -6.48 -11.23 26.83
C PHE A 385 -6.17 -11.60 28.29
N GLY A 386 -5.19 -10.95 28.93
CA GLY A 386 -4.87 -11.10 30.33
C GLY A 386 -3.81 -12.14 30.65
N ILE A 387 -3.29 -12.89 29.68
CA ILE A 387 -2.24 -13.88 29.89
C ILE A 387 -0.88 -13.16 29.91
N GLY A 388 -0.21 -13.19 31.10
CA GLY A 388 1.07 -12.47 31.28
C GLY A 388 0.95 -10.95 31.41
N ALA A 389 -0.26 -10.42 31.53
CA ALA A 389 -0.49 -9.00 31.76
C ALA A 389 -0.14 -8.57 33.20
N SER A 390 0.34 -7.33 33.37
CA SER A 390 0.60 -6.73 34.69
C SER A 390 -0.67 -6.36 35.47
N GLY A 391 -1.84 -6.65 34.94
CA GLY A 391 -3.16 -6.31 35.45
C GLY A 391 -4.09 -5.82 34.34
N PHE A 392 -5.30 -5.37 34.70
CA PHE A 392 -6.25 -4.89 33.70
C PHE A 392 -5.91 -3.47 33.23
N ILE A 393 -5.59 -2.55 34.17
CA ILE A 393 -5.15 -1.17 33.89
C ILE A 393 -3.93 -0.88 34.77
N ASP A 394 -2.96 -0.15 34.22
CA ASP A 394 -1.77 0.32 34.95
C ASP A 394 -1.58 1.86 34.81
N LYS A 395 -0.60 2.40 35.53
CA LYS A 395 -0.28 3.84 35.46
C LYS A 395 0.22 4.24 34.07
N THR A 396 0.90 3.34 33.38
CA THR A 396 1.40 3.50 32.02
C THR A 396 0.26 3.73 31.04
N ALA A 397 -0.80 2.92 31.14
CA ALA A 397 -2.01 3.10 30.32
C ALA A 397 -2.63 4.49 30.48
N LEU A 398 -2.80 4.94 31.74
CA LEU A 398 -3.38 6.25 32.02
C LEU A 398 -2.49 7.40 31.54
N TYR A 399 -1.19 7.26 31.68
CA TYR A 399 -0.21 8.24 31.19
C TYR A 399 -0.31 8.40 29.67
N TYR A 400 -0.21 7.31 28.91
CA TYR A 400 -0.26 7.37 27.43
C TYR A 400 -1.64 7.72 26.90
N LEU A 401 -2.71 7.30 27.59
CA LEU A 401 -4.05 7.76 27.23
C LEU A 401 -4.17 9.28 27.40
N LYS A 402 -3.70 9.84 28.52
CA LYS A 402 -3.75 11.28 28.79
C LYS A 402 -2.91 12.07 27.79
N THR A 403 -1.66 11.69 27.57
CA THR A 403 -0.73 12.40 26.69
C THR A 403 -1.08 12.23 25.21
N GLY A 404 -1.56 11.06 24.82
CA GLY A 404 -1.97 10.74 23.44
C GLY A 404 -3.43 11.05 23.11
N PHE A 405 -4.24 11.53 24.09
CA PHE A 405 -5.70 11.66 23.93
C PHE A 405 -6.12 12.48 22.72
N ILE A 406 -5.54 13.69 22.57
CA ILE A 406 -5.87 14.61 21.46
C ILE A 406 -5.49 13.98 20.12
N LEU A 407 -4.30 13.37 20.03
CA LEU A 407 -3.84 12.70 18.81
C LEU A 407 -4.75 11.54 18.42
N LEU A 408 -5.12 10.69 19.37
CA LEU A 408 -6.03 9.56 19.14
C LEU A 408 -7.44 10.04 18.74
N LEU A 409 -7.98 11.05 19.42
CA LEU A 409 -9.29 11.63 19.12
C LEU A 409 -9.34 12.20 17.69
N ILE A 410 -8.35 13.02 17.33
CA ILE A 410 -8.24 13.56 15.97
C ILE A 410 -8.12 12.41 14.96
N SER A 411 -7.29 11.41 15.23
CA SER A 411 -7.12 10.26 14.35
C SER A 411 -8.41 9.48 14.13
N ILE A 412 -9.17 9.20 15.17
CA ILE A 412 -10.47 8.52 15.09
C ILE A 412 -11.49 9.36 14.28
N LEU A 413 -11.53 10.66 14.50
CA LEU A 413 -12.41 11.55 13.75
C LEU A 413 -12.04 11.60 12.26
N MET A 414 -10.76 11.67 11.94
CA MET A 414 -10.27 11.73 10.56
C MET A 414 -10.40 10.39 9.81
N CYS A 415 -10.66 9.27 10.50
CA CYS A 415 -11.03 8.00 9.87
C CYS A 415 -12.45 7.99 9.27
N ARG A 416 -13.24 9.05 9.47
CA ARG A 416 -14.62 9.18 8.96
C ARG A 416 -14.69 10.11 7.74
N PRO A 417 -15.69 9.95 6.85
CA PRO A 417 -15.86 10.84 5.70
C PRO A 417 -16.32 12.26 6.06
N ALA A 418 -16.93 12.47 7.24
CA ALA A 418 -17.54 13.74 7.64
C ALA A 418 -16.55 14.93 7.63
N PRO A 419 -15.33 14.85 8.20
CA PRO A 419 -14.36 15.95 8.16
C PRO A 419 -14.00 16.37 6.74
N TYR A 420 -13.79 15.39 5.85
CA TYR A 420 -13.48 15.66 4.45
C TYR A 420 -14.66 16.26 3.68
N GLN A 421 -15.87 15.80 3.94
CA GLN A 421 -17.08 16.38 3.34
C GLN A 421 -17.31 17.82 3.82
N TYR A 422 -17.07 18.10 5.11
CA TYR A 422 -17.10 19.45 5.65
C TYR A 422 -16.07 20.35 4.94
N PHE A 423 -14.83 19.88 4.81
CA PHE A 423 -13.78 20.62 4.09
C PHE A 423 -14.17 20.88 2.63
N LYS A 424 -14.75 19.92 1.91
CA LYS A 424 -15.26 20.13 0.55
C LYS A 424 -16.35 21.22 0.47
N ARG A 425 -17.23 21.27 1.47
CA ARG A 425 -18.23 22.35 1.56
C ARG A 425 -17.57 23.70 1.81
N LEU A 426 -16.54 23.74 2.65
CA LEU A 426 -15.75 24.94 2.91
C LEU A 426 -15.06 25.45 1.65
N VAL A 427 -14.40 24.57 0.87
CA VAL A 427 -13.77 24.92 -0.43
C VAL A 427 -14.77 25.58 -1.36
N ARG A 428 -15.99 25.07 -1.45
CA ARG A 428 -17.04 25.63 -2.32
C ARG A 428 -17.56 26.98 -1.84
N ARG A 429 -17.66 27.20 -0.52
CA ARG A 429 -18.25 28.42 0.05
C ARG A 429 -17.23 29.50 0.35
N ARG A 430 -16.01 29.13 0.73
CA ARG A 430 -14.91 30.02 1.16
C ARG A 430 -13.58 29.50 0.66
N PRO A 431 -13.27 29.63 -0.63
CA PRO A 431 -12.04 29.06 -1.24
C PRO A 431 -10.76 29.59 -0.59
N VAL A 432 -10.74 30.89 -0.21
CA VAL A 432 -9.57 31.48 0.47
C VAL A 432 -9.29 30.81 1.81
N ALA A 433 -10.32 30.52 2.61
CA ALA A 433 -10.15 29.82 3.90
C ALA A 433 -9.60 28.40 3.68
N ALA A 434 -10.01 27.72 2.60
CA ALA A 434 -9.47 26.40 2.27
C ALA A 434 -8.00 26.47 1.88
N VAL A 435 -7.58 27.50 1.14
CA VAL A 435 -6.15 27.73 0.81
C VAL A 435 -5.35 27.98 2.09
N ILE A 436 -5.84 28.85 2.99
CA ILE A 436 -5.18 29.14 4.27
C ILE A 436 -4.99 27.85 5.10
N ILE A 437 -6.03 27.01 5.19
CA ILE A 437 -5.94 25.74 5.92
C ILE A 437 -4.86 24.83 5.31
N ASN A 438 -4.81 24.71 3.97
CA ASN A 438 -3.77 23.89 3.32
C ASN A 438 -2.36 24.45 3.54
N LEU A 439 -2.19 25.79 3.53
CA LEU A 439 -0.91 26.42 3.86
C LEU A 439 -0.50 26.17 5.30
N ILE A 440 -1.43 26.24 6.25
CA ILE A 440 -1.15 25.93 7.67
C ILE A 440 -0.76 24.45 7.81
N LEU A 441 -1.50 23.52 7.19
CA LEU A 441 -1.17 22.09 7.22
C LEU A 441 0.21 21.82 6.61
N PHE A 442 0.55 22.50 5.50
CA PHE A 442 1.85 22.38 4.87
C PHE A 442 2.96 22.92 5.79
N ALA A 443 2.81 24.15 6.33
CA ALA A 443 3.79 24.75 7.21
C ALA A 443 4.03 23.91 8.47
N LEU A 444 2.96 23.39 9.11
CA LEU A 444 3.07 22.49 10.25
C LEU A 444 3.79 21.20 9.87
N SER A 445 3.46 20.61 8.72
CA SER A 445 4.13 19.38 8.25
C SER A 445 5.62 19.61 8.04
N ILE A 446 6.02 20.74 7.44
CA ILE A 446 7.43 21.10 7.26
C ILE A 446 8.12 21.33 8.62
N ALA A 447 7.47 22.05 9.55
CA ALA A 447 8.03 22.26 10.90
C ALA A 447 8.31 20.93 11.63
N TYR A 448 7.36 19.99 11.56
CA TYR A 448 7.54 18.66 12.14
C TYR A 448 8.63 17.84 11.43
N MET A 449 8.74 17.93 10.10
CA MET A 449 9.80 17.25 9.33
C MET A 449 11.21 17.79 9.65
N VAL A 450 11.31 19.07 9.98
CA VAL A 450 12.59 19.68 10.41
C VAL A 450 12.93 19.29 11.84
N TYR A 451 11.93 19.21 12.72
CA TYR A 451 12.11 18.89 14.13
C TYR A 451 12.38 17.39 14.37
N ASN A 452 11.66 16.52 13.69
CA ASN A 452 11.76 15.08 13.90
C ASN A 452 12.77 14.43 12.93
N SER A 453 13.46 13.39 13.40
CA SER A 453 14.22 12.51 12.52
C SER A 453 13.31 11.89 11.46
N TYR A 454 13.86 11.65 10.28
CA TYR A 454 13.13 11.00 9.19
C TYR A 454 12.57 9.64 9.64
N THR A 455 11.26 9.46 9.50
CA THR A 455 10.56 8.18 9.72
C THR A 455 10.18 7.59 8.36
N PRO A 456 10.76 6.44 7.96
CA PRO A 456 10.41 5.80 6.70
C PRO A 456 8.94 5.36 6.70
N PHE A 457 8.35 5.26 5.50
CA PHE A 457 7.04 4.67 5.35
C PHE A 457 7.06 3.20 5.77
N LEU A 458 6.08 2.76 6.55
CA LEU A 458 5.98 1.36 6.99
C LEU A 458 5.96 0.40 5.79
N TYR A 459 5.17 0.72 4.78
CA TYR A 459 5.05 -0.09 3.56
C TYR A 459 6.29 -0.07 2.65
N ALA A 460 7.22 0.83 2.83
CA ALA A 460 8.49 0.80 2.08
C ALA A 460 9.45 -0.30 2.57
N LYS A 461 9.15 -0.91 3.72
CA LYS A 461 9.94 -2.01 4.29
C LYS A 461 9.48 -3.40 3.82
N PHE A 462 8.35 -3.48 3.07
CA PHE A 462 7.70 -4.74 2.66
C PHE A 462 7.86 -5.04 1.15
#